data_aac38382d3477c97d6d2789cf96f391d
#
_entry.id   aac38382d3477c97d6d2789cf96f391d
#
_cell.length_a   1.000
_cell.length_b   1.000
_cell.length_c   1.000
_cell.angle_alpha   90.00
_cell.angle_beta   90.00
_cell.angle_gamma   90.00
#
_symmetry.space_group_name_H-M   'P 1'
#
loop_
_entity.id
_entity.type
_entity.pdbx_description
1 polymer ?
#
loop_
_entity_poly.entity_id
_entity_poly.type
_entity_poly.pdbx_seq_one_letter_code
_entity_poly.pdbx_strand_id
1 'polypeptide(L)'
;VNTPDNDALDAAILAAVSTKGARASVSPSQVAILLAGETAGWQALLPKIRARAVALMEAGKIEILRKGKPVADAGDVRGVIRLRAAP
;
A
#
# COMPACT_ATOMS: atom_id res chain seq x y z
N VAL A 1 -6.03 19.32 -9.56
CA VAL A 1 -5.82 18.31 -8.52
C VAL A 1 -4.40 17.79 -8.64
N ASN A 2 -3.66 17.89 -7.57
CA ASN A 2 -2.28 17.42 -7.55
C ASN A 2 -2.23 15.92 -7.32
N THR A 3 -1.53 15.22 -8.20
CA THR A 3 -1.21 13.81 -7.96
C THR A 3 -0.12 13.76 -6.90
N PRO A 4 -0.29 12.96 -5.83
CA PRO A 4 0.77 12.79 -4.85
C PRO A 4 2.05 12.27 -5.51
N ASP A 5 3.20 12.78 -5.10
CA ASP A 5 4.48 12.25 -5.58
C ASP A 5 4.81 10.93 -4.85
N ASN A 6 5.90 10.31 -5.26
CA ASN A 6 6.31 9.02 -4.71
C ASN A 6 6.55 9.10 -3.20
N ASP A 7 7.13 10.20 -2.72
CA ASP A 7 7.41 10.37 -1.30
C ASP A 7 6.12 10.46 -0.49
N ALA A 8 5.11 11.16 -1.00
CA ALA A 8 3.81 11.27 -0.36
C ALA A 8 3.11 9.90 -0.33
N LEU A 9 3.18 9.15 -1.42
CA LEU A 9 2.61 7.80 -1.49
C LEU A 9 3.29 6.86 -0.50
N ASP A 10 4.61 6.88 -0.46
CA ASP A 10 5.39 6.05 0.46
C ASP A 10 5.06 6.40 1.91
N ALA A 11 5.00 7.68 2.25
CA ALA A 11 4.69 8.12 3.60
C ALA A 11 3.29 7.67 4.03
N ALA A 12 2.31 7.75 3.13
CA ALA A 12 0.95 7.31 3.43
C ALA A 12 0.88 5.81 3.65
N ILE A 13 1.57 5.02 2.82
CA ILE A 13 1.62 3.57 2.98
C ILE A 13 2.25 3.20 4.32
N LEU A 14 3.41 3.77 4.63
CA LEU A 14 4.13 3.48 5.86
C LEU A 14 3.33 3.89 7.09
N ALA A 15 2.68 5.04 7.06
CA ALA A 15 1.83 5.51 8.15
C ALA A 15 0.62 4.59 8.35
N ALA A 16 -0.01 4.16 7.26
CA ALA A 16 -1.17 3.30 7.33
C ALA A 16 -0.85 1.95 7.96
N VAL A 17 0.26 1.32 7.54
CA VAL A 17 0.64 0.02 8.09
C VAL A 17 1.11 0.13 9.54
N SER A 18 1.79 1.23 9.89
CA SER A 18 2.27 1.45 11.26
C SER A 18 1.12 1.65 12.24
N THR A 19 0.08 2.38 11.82
CA THR A 19 -1.08 2.65 12.67
C THR A 19 -1.81 1.38 13.07
N LYS A 20 -1.83 0.38 12.18
CA LYS A 20 -2.54 -0.88 12.45
C LYS A 20 -1.74 -1.86 13.30
N GLY A 21 -0.46 -1.64 13.48
CA GLY A 21 0.41 -2.54 14.23
C GLY A 21 0.98 -3.67 13.37
N ALA A 22 1.90 -4.43 13.95
CA ALA A 22 2.75 -5.35 13.21
C ALA A 22 2.00 -6.52 12.55
N ARG A 23 0.84 -6.90 13.07
CA ARG A 23 0.10 -8.05 12.55
C ARG A 23 -1.15 -7.69 11.77
N ALA A 24 -1.56 -6.44 11.83
CA ALA A 24 -2.73 -5.97 11.11
C ALA A 24 -2.35 -5.53 9.70
N SER A 25 -3.28 -5.66 8.78
CA SER A 25 -3.04 -5.26 7.39
C SER A 25 -4.04 -4.21 6.94
N VAL A 26 -3.67 -3.46 5.91
CA VAL A 26 -4.55 -2.47 5.29
C VAL A 26 -4.67 -2.79 3.81
N SER A 27 -5.77 -2.39 3.19
CA SER A 27 -5.93 -2.52 1.75
C SER A 27 -5.33 -1.30 1.03
N PRO A 28 -4.92 -1.44 -0.23
CA PRO A 28 -4.53 -0.27 -1.02
C PRO A 28 -5.62 0.78 -1.10
N SER A 29 -6.89 0.38 -1.11
CA SER A 29 -8.03 1.31 -1.11
C SER A 29 -8.03 2.19 0.13
N GLN A 30 -7.73 1.63 1.30
CA GLN A 30 -7.65 2.40 2.53
C GLN A 30 -6.55 3.46 2.46
N VAL A 31 -5.41 3.13 1.88
CA VAL A 31 -4.33 4.11 1.68
C VAL A 31 -4.78 5.22 0.72
N ALA A 32 -5.44 4.85 -0.37
CA ALA A 32 -5.95 5.82 -1.34
C ALA A 32 -6.94 6.80 -0.69
N ILE A 33 -7.84 6.29 0.14
CA ILE A 33 -8.82 7.11 0.83
C ILE A 33 -8.15 8.04 1.85
N LEU A 34 -7.12 7.57 2.53
CA LEU A 34 -6.35 8.43 3.44
C LEU A 34 -5.70 9.60 2.71
N LEU A 35 -5.25 9.37 1.48
CA LEU A 35 -4.60 10.43 0.68
C LEU A 35 -5.59 11.39 0.06
N ALA A 36 -6.69 10.88 -0.49
CA ALA A 36 -7.60 11.66 -1.33
C ALA A 36 -8.96 11.92 -0.69
N GLY A 37 -9.26 11.27 0.44
CA GLY A 37 -10.59 11.29 1.03
C GLY A 37 -11.53 10.32 0.35
N GLU A 38 -12.74 10.18 0.90
CA GLU A 38 -13.72 9.22 0.40
C GLU A 38 -14.45 9.70 -0.85
N THR A 39 -14.22 10.92 -1.26
CA THR A 39 -14.85 11.51 -2.44
C THR A 39 -14.24 10.92 -3.72
N ALA A 40 -14.82 11.27 -4.86
CA ALA A 40 -14.38 10.75 -6.15
C ALA A 40 -12.89 11.00 -6.40
N GLY A 41 -12.23 10.04 -7.03
CA GLY A 41 -10.84 10.19 -7.47
C GLY A 41 -9.83 9.32 -6.76
N TRP A 42 -10.16 8.76 -5.59
CA TRP A 42 -9.20 7.91 -4.88
C TRP A 42 -8.84 6.64 -5.67
N GLN A 43 -9.76 6.13 -6.48
CA GLN A 43 -9.51 4.94 -7.29
C GLN A 43 -8.37 5.13 -8.28
N ALA A 44 -8.18 6.36 -8.76
CA ALA A 44 -7.11 6.65 -9.70
C ALA A 44 -5.71 6.51 -9.08
N LEU A 45 -5.62 6.53 -7.76
CA LEU A 45 -4.34 6.36 -7.05
C LEU A 45 -3.93 4.89 -6.91
N LEU A 46 -4.85 3.95 -7.09
CA LEU A 46 -4.56 2.54 -6.83
C LEU A 46 -3.36 1.99 -7.61
N PRO A 47 -3.23 2.24 -8.93
CA PRO A 47 -2.06 1.73 -9.65
C PRO A 47 -0.75 2.28 -9.09
N LYS A 48 -0.73 3.54 -8.70
CA LYS A 48 0.47 4.18 -8.13
C LYS A 48 0.80 3.64 -6.76
N ILE A 49 -0.23 3.44 -5.93
CA ILE A 49 -0.05 2.88 -4.60
C ILE A 49 0.51 1.45 -4.70
N ARG A 50 -0.02 0.64 -5.63
CA ARG A 50 0.48 -0.72 -5.82
C ARG A 50 1.94 -0.72 -6.28
N ALA A 51 2.32 0.18 -7.18
CA ALA A 51 3.70 0.29 -7.66
C ALA A 51 4.65 0.68 -6.52
N ARG A 52 4.25 1.65 -5.69
CA ARG A 52 5.08 2.06 -4.55
C ARG A 52 5.13 1.00 -3.47
N ALA A 53 4.03 0.27 -3.26
CA ALA A 53 4.01 -0.84 -2.32
C ALA A 53 5.01 -1.92 -2.72
N VAL A 54 5.11 -2.24 -4.00
CA VAL A 54 6.12 -3.19 -4.50
C VAL A 54 7.52 -2.69 -4.20
N ALA A 55 7.80 -1.41 -4.47
CA ALA A 55 9.12 -0.83 -4.19
C ALA A 55 9.46 -0.89 -2.69
N LEU A 56 8.50 -0.60 -1.83
CA LEU A 56 8.70 -0.66 -0.38
C LEU A 56 8.88 -2.10 0.11
N MET A 57 8.17 -3.06 -0.49
CA MET A 57 8.34 -4.46 -0.19
C MET A 57 9.75 -4.93 -0.56
N GLU A 58 10.22 -4.56 -1.75
CA GLU A 58 11.56 -4.91 -2.21
C GLU A 58 12.64 -4.29 -1.34
N ALA A 59 12.36 -3.11 -0.75
CA ALA A 59 13.27 -2.46 0.18
C ALA A 59 13.18 -3.03 1.61
N GLY A 60 12.28 -3.97 1.85
CA GLY A 60 12.14 -4.60 3.17
C GLY A 60 11.37 -3.78 4.18
N LYS A 61 10.65 -2.75 3.75
CA LYS A 61 9.95 -1.83 4.67
C LYS A 61 8.53 -2.26 4.97
N ILE A 62 7.90 -2.99 4.07
CA ILE A 62 6.55 -3.53 4.26
C ILE A 62 6.48 -4.94 3.69
N GLU A 63 5.39 -5.63 4.03
CA GLU A 63 5.03 -6.88 3.38
C GLU A 63 3.76 -6.69 2.57
N ILE A 64 3.67 -7.36 1.42
CA ILE A 64 2.43 -7.44 0.65
C ILE A 64 1.88 -8.83 0.84
N LEU A 65 0.61 -8.92 1.21
CA LEU A 65 -0.07 -10.19 1.45
C LEU A 65 -1.02 -10.49 0.31
N ARG A 66 -1.02 -11.73 -0.14
CA ARG A 66 -2.01 -12.23 -1.08
C ARG A 66 -2.59 -13.51 -0.52
N LYS A 67 -3.93 -13.52 -0.33
CA LYS A 67 -4.61 -14.65 0.32
C LYS A 67 -4.04 -14.93 1.71
N GLY A 68 -3.65 -13.88 2.42
CA GLY A 68 -3.13 -13.98 3.79
C GLY A 68 -1.67 -14.38 3.91
N LYS A 69 -0.96 -14.56 2.81
CA LYS A 69 0.45 -14.97 2.81
C LYS A 69 1.34 -13.91 2.20
N PRO A 70 2.53 -13.66 2.79
CA PRO A 70 3.47 -12.71 2.21
C PRO A 70 3.88 -13.13 0.81
N VAL A 71 3.94 -12.14 -0.08
CA VAL A 71 4.40 -12.31 -1.46
C VAL A 71 5.90 -12.09 -1.48
N ALA A 72 6.66 -13.02 -2.06
CA ALA A 72 8.10 -12.90 -2.15
C ALA A 72 8.58 -12.21 -3.42
N ASP A 73 7.75 -12.22 -4.47
CA ASP A 73 8.13 -11.74 -5.80
C ASP A 73 7.12 -10.69 -6.26
N ALA A 74 7.64 -9.58 -6.80
CA ALA A 74 6.81 -8.52 -7.36
C ALA A 74 5.84 -9.03 -8.42
N GLY A 75 6.21 -10.05 -9.18
CA GLY A 75 5.35 -10.67 -10.17
C GLY A 75 4.09 -11.30 -9.62
N ASP A 76 4.08 -11.64 -8.33
CA ASP A 76 2.90 -12.22 -7.66
C ASP A 76 1.97 -11.16 -7.04
N VAL A 77 2.32 -9.88 -7.15
CA VAL A 77 1.49 -8.78 -6.63
C VAL A 77 0.39 -8.49 -7.64
N ARG A 78 -0.69 -9.23 -7.53
CA ARG A 78 -1.83 -9.11 -8.45
C ARG A 78 -3.11 -9.48 -7.72
N GLY A 79 -4.23 -9.04 -8.25
CA GLY A 79 -5.53 -9.31 -7.64
C GLY A 79 -5.70 -8.54 -6.33
N VAL A 80 -6.41 -9.13 -5.40
CA VAL A 80 -6.66 -8.52 -4.10
C VAL A 80 -5.44 -8.73 -3.21
N ILE A 81 -4.84 -7.63 -2.79
CA ILE A 81 -3.67 -7.64 -1.92
C ILE A 81 -3.93 -6.81 -0.66
N ARG A 82 -3.13 -7.06 0.37
CA ARG A 82 -3.13 -6.28 1.60
C ARG A 82 -1.69 -5.91 1.95
N LEU A 83 -1.54 -4.83 2.71
CA LEU A 83 -0.22 -4.30 3.08
C LEU A 83 -0.06 -4.40 4.58
N ARG A 84 1.13 -4.75 5.02
CA ARG A 84 1.44 -4.92 6.44
C ARG A 84 2.86 -4.41 6.70
N ALA A 85 3.09 -3.88 7.92
CA ALA A 85 4.44 -3.48 8.32
C ALA A 85 5.37 -4.69 8.27
N ALA A 86 6.61 -4.47 7.86
CA ALA A 86 7.62 -5.52 7.89
C ALA A 86 7.92 -5.92 9.34
N PRO A 87 8.21 -7.19 9.60
CA PRO A 87 8.55 -7.63 10.95
C PRO A 87 9.84 -7.01 11.47
#